data_eb77b2f97fccda51ee46c17c190f2e1b
#
_entry.id   eb77b2f97fccda51ee46c17c190f2e1b
#
_cell.length_a   1.000
_cell.length_b   1.000
_cell.length_c   1.000
_cell.angle_alpha   90.00
_cell.angle_beta   90.00
_cell.angle_gamma   90.00
#
_symmetry.space_group_name_H-M   'P 1'
#
loop_
_entity.id
_entity.type
_entity.pdbx_description
1 polymer ?
#
loop_
_entity_poly.entity_id
_entity_poly.type
_entity_poly.pdbx_seq_one_letter_code
_entity_poly.pdbx_strand_id
1 'polypeptide(L)'
;MLTGAKILILLWAINLTPALLTYYLDQRWGRPLDGGRRWRDGRPLLGSHKTIRGVVGAVAIGTLAGVYLGLPAWLGMSAALLSMAGDLISSFLKRRLGKISGAVVPGLDQIFEGALPFGVLGPFFDLGAAAVLSLVLCFSVAAYGASWFLQCVLLTQPFENYHRTLRIRTRFREWRACHISNNPLHPFLNFEHAFYYHFLLKTAFQLMGLYRKGIQNALQIAPRSLALRPPGLPPAFDGYTILYLSDLHLDGLEGLTEKIRDLVADQPVDLCLLGGDFRTELSGPYTRAVSHLERLVPAIHASDGIYAVIGNHDCLEMLEPLHAIGIRFLLNESLAIQRNGASLWLVGVDDPHYYQAHDLTRAFEGVPPEEFIVFLAHSPEL
;
A
#
# COMPACT_ATOMS: atom_id res chain seq x y z
N MET A 1 -38.08 -12.09 5.82
CA MET A 1 -37.02 -11.12 5.49
C MET A 1 -35.95 -10.99 6.57
N LEU A 2 -36.30 -10.81 7.84
CA LEU A 2 -35.32 -10.62 8.92
C LEU A 2 -34.36 -11.81 9.09
N THR A 3 -34.88 -13.06 8.93
CA THR A 3 -34.09 -14.30 9.07
C THR A 3 -33.07 -14.45 7.94
N GLY A 4 -33.45 -14.15 6.70
CA GLY A 4 -32.52 -14.16 5.56
C GLY A 4 -31.36 -13.16 5.73
N ALA A 5 -31.65 -11.96 6.25
CA ALA A 5 -30.63 -10.96 6.56
C ALA A 5 -29.68 -11.43 7.66
N LYS A 6 -30.19 -12.09 8.73
CA LYS A 6 -29.35 -12.70 9.77
C LYS A 6 -28.39 -13.75 9.22
N ILE A 7 -28.88 -14.63 8.34
CA ILE A 7 -28.04 -15.67 7.72
C ILE A 7 -27.00 -15.01 6.81
N LEU A 8 -27.34 -13.96 6.08
CA LEU A 8 -26.42 -13.23 5.23
C LEU A 8 -25.25 -12.62 6.05
N ILE A 9 -25.57 -11.94 7.15
CA ILE A 9 -24.56 -11.39 8.07
C ILE A 9 -23.69 -12.50 8.66
N LEU A 10 -24.31 -13.60 9.05
CA LEU A 10 -23.62 -14.77 9.57
C LEU A 10 -22.60 -15.34 8.56
N LEU A 11 -23.01 -15.50 7.31
CA LEU A 11 -22.13 -16.01 6.26
C LEU A 11 -20.96 -15.06 5.94
N TRP A 12 -21.18 -13.75 6.01
CA TRP A 12 -20.08 -12.78 5.86
C TRP A 12 -19.08 -12.88 7.01
N ALA A 13 -19.53 -13.04 8.26
CA ALA A 13 -18.64 -13.25 9.40
C ALA A 13 -17.83 -14.55 9.25
N ILE A 14 -18.46 -15.64 8.81
CA ILE A 14 -17.82 -16.93 8.55
C ILE A 14 -16.72 -16.78 7.49
N ASN A 15 -17.03 -16.15 6.37
CA ASN A 15 -16.13 -16.01 5.23
C ASN A 15 -14.93 -15.09 5.49
N LEU A 16 -15.15 -14.03 6.26
CA LEU A 16 -14.10 -13.10 6.64
C LEU A 16 -13.08 -13.71 7.63
N THR A 17 -13.50 -14.68 8.43
CA THR A 17 -12.69 -15.26 9.50
C THR A 17 -11.37 -15.87 9.02
N PRO A 18 -11.29 -16.73 7.99
CA PRO A 18 -10.02 -17.30 7.53
C PRO A 18 -9.03 -16.23 7.05
N ALA A 19 -9.53 -15.17 6.39
CA ALA A 19 -8.70 -14.05 5.91
C ALA A 19 -8.12 -13.26 7.09
N LEU A 20 -8.93 -12.92 8.09
CA LEU A 20 -8.49 -12.22 9.30
C LEU A 20 -7.48 -13.05 10.10
N LEU A 21 -7.72 -14.35 10.27
CA LEU A 21 -6.79 -15.25 10.95
C LEU A 21 -5.45 -15.34 10.21
N THR A 22 -5.45 -15.30 8.89
CA THR A 22 -4.22 -15.26 8.10
C THR A 22 -3.50 -13.93 8.29
N TYR A 23 -4.22 -12.84 8.30
CA TYR A 23 -3.66 -11.50 8.50
C TYR A 23 -3.01 -11.31 9.89
N TYR A 24 -3.69 -11.76 10.98
CA TYR A 24 -3.20 -11.55 12.35
C TYR A 24 -2.18 -12.58 12.83
N LEU A 25 -2.26 -13.82 12.32
CA LEU A 25 -1.43 -14.94 12.80
C LEU A 25 -0.32 -15.32 11.82
N ASP A 26 -0.27 -14.72 10.65
CA ASP A 26 0.69 -14.99 9.59
C ASP A 26 0.94 -16.51 9.40
N GLN A 27 2.17 -17.00 9.55
CA GLN A 27 2.52 -18.42 9.43
C GLN A 27 2.17 -19.28 10.66
N ARG A 28 1.82 -18.66 11.80
CA ARG A 28 1.51 -19.38 13.03
C ARG A 28 0.27 -20.27 12.82
N TRP A 29 0.41 -21.57 13.10
CA TRP A 29 -0.64 -22.60 12.95
C TRP A 29 -1.25 -22.69 11.53
N GLY A 30 -0.55 -22.24 10.51
CA GLY A 30 -0.99 -22.23 9.11
C GLY A 30 -0.91 -23.58 8.40
N ARG A 31 -1.08 -24.73 9.08
CA ARG A 31 -1.00 -26.07 8.46
C ARG A 31 -2.09 -26.24 7.39
N PRO A 32 -1.72 -26.62 6.15
CA PRO A 32 -2.68 -26.89 5.10
C PRO A 32 -3.66 -28.00 5.50
N LEU A 33 -4.94 -27.84 5.15
CA LEU A 33 -6.01 -28.80 5.50
C LEU A 33 -5.79 -30.14 4.82
N ASP A 34 -5.27 -30.16 3.60
CA ASP A 34 -4.99 -31.36 2.81
C ASP A 34 -3.60 -31.97 3.10
N GLY A 35 -2.84 -31.38 4.02
CA GLY A 35 -1.47 -31.82 4.32
C GLY A 35 -0.51 -31.75 3.13
N GLY A 36 -0.81 -30.92 2.11
CA GLY A 36 -0.02 -30.79 0.89
C GLY A 36 -0.24 -31.93 -0.12
N ARG A 37 -1.30 -32.73 0.04
CA ARG A 37 -1.61 -33.85 -0.86
C ARG A 37 -1.91 -33.41 -2.27
N ARG A 38 -1.52 -34.23 -3.24
CA ARG A 38 -1.81 -34.06 -4.66
C ARG A 38 -2.90 -35.04 -5.13
N TRP A 39 -3.69 -34.60 -6.09
CA TRP A 39 -4.71 -35.43 -6.73
C TRP A 39 -4.07 -36.31 -7.82
N ARG A 40 -4.86 -37.20 -8.42
CA ARG A 40 -4.44 -38.14 -9.46
C ARG A 40 -3.78 -37.47 -10.70
N ASP A 41 -4.06 -36.21 -10.94
CA ASP A 41 -3.50 -35.41 -12.03
C ASP A 41 -2.19 -34.70 -11.65
N GLY A 42 -1.60 -34.97 -10.50
CA GLY A 42 -0.37 -34.40 -10.00
C GLY A 42 -0.51 -32.98 -9.41
N ARG A 43 -1.69 -32.36 -9.52
CA ARG A 43 -1.95 -31.00 -9.00
C ARG A 43 -2.31 -31.06 -7.51
N PRO A 44 -2.09 -29.97 -6.73
CA PRO A 44 -2.51 -29.91 -5.34
C PRO A 44 -4.00 -30.23 -5.17
N LEU A 45 -4.39 -30.86 -4.06
CA LEU A 45 -5.79 -31.19 -3.80
C LEU A 45 -6.61 -29.92 -3.55
N LEU A 46 -6.20 -29.09 -2.56
CA LEU A 46 -6.86 -27.83 -2.19
C LEU A 46 -5.90 -26.63 -2.34
N GLY A 47 -4.65 -26.81 -1.93
CA GLY A 47 -3.60 -25.82 -1.93
C GLY A 47 -3.30 -25.23 -0.55
N SER A 48 -2.14 -24.56 -0.43
CA SER A 48 -1.57 -24.10 0.85
C SER A 48 -2.41 -23.06 1.60
N HIS A 49 -3.26 -22.31 0.91
CA HIS A 49 -4.10 -21.27 1.54
C HIS A 49 -5.31 -21.83 2.31
N LYS A 50 -5.69 -23.09 2.12
CA LYS A 50 -6.76 -23.73 2.89
C LYS A 50 -6.17 -24.41 4.14
N THR A 51 -6.35 -23.77 5.30
CA THR A 51 -5.72 -24.16 6.56
C THR A 51 -6.70 -24.71 7.57
N ILE A 52 -6.22 -25.61 8.44
CA ILE A 52 -7.03 -26.17 9.55
C ILE A 52 -7.54 -25.03 10.45
N ARG A 53 -6.68 -24.06 10.80
CA ARG A 53 -7.08 -22.92 11.65
C ARG A 53 -8.22 -22.11 11.01
N GLY A 54 -8.18 -21.93 9.68
CA GLY A 54 -9.21 -21.18 8.95
C GLY A 54 -10.59 -21.85 9.08
N VAL A 55 -10.66 -23.16 8.87
CA VAL A 55 -11.91 -23.91 8.99
C VAL A 55 -12.41 -23.95 10.44
N VAL A 56 -11.54 -24.25 11.41
CA VAL A 56 -11.91 -24.29 12.83
C VAL A 56 -12.37 -22.91 13.31
N GLY A 57 -11.65 -21.86 12.94
CA GLY A 57 -12.02 -20.48 13.28
C GLY A 57 -13.37 -20.09 12.67
N ALA A 58 -13.60 -20.39 11.40
CA ALA A 58 -14.88 -20.13 10.72
C ALA A 58 -16.05 -20.85 11.40
N VAL A 59 -15.89 -22.09 11.82
CA VAL A 59 -16.90 -22.86 12.55
C VAL A 59 -17.15 -22.26 13.94
N ALA A 60 -16.10 -21.90 14.67
CA ALA A 60 -16.24 -21.29 15.99
C ALA A 60 -16.95 -19.94 15.90
N ILE A 61 -16.51 -19.04 15.02
CA ILE A 61 -17.12 -17.71 14.81
C ILE A 61 -18.54 -17.84 14.27
N GLY A 62 -18.78 -18.75 13.34
CA GLY A 62 -20.14 -19.00 12.83
C GLY A 62 -21.11 -19.46 13.90
N THR A 63 -20.67 -20.34 14.81
CA THR A 63 -21.47 -20.78 15.95
C THR A 63 -21.76 -19.61 16.90
N LEU A 64 -20.75 -18.85 17.30
CA LEU A 64 -20.88 -17.72 18.23
C LEU A 64 -21.70 -16.59 17.64
N ALA A 65 -21.45 -16.22 16.38
CA ALA A 65 -22.18 -15.18 15.66
C ALA A 65 -23.66 -15.60 15.46
N GLY A 66 -23.90 -16.87 15.18
CA GLY A 66 -25.26 -17.41 15.12
C GLY A 66 -26.04 -17.20 16.41
N VAL A 67 -25.46 -17.57 17.54
CA VAL A 67 -26.05 -17.35 18.87
C VAL A 67 -26.27 -15.86 19.15
N TYR A 68 -25.29 -15.01 18.84
CA TYR A 68 -25.41 -13.56 18.99
C TYR A 68 -26.56 -12.96 18.16
N LEU A 69 -26.80 -13.48 16.97
CA LEU A 69 -27.90 -13.09 16.09
C LEU A 69 -29.26 -13.68 16.54
N GLY A 70 -29.32 -14.42 17.65
CA GLY A 70 -30.50 -15.08 18.15
C GLY A 70 -30.94 -16.30 17.34
N LEU A 71 -29.97 -16.98 16.70
CA LEU A 71 -30.16 -18.26 16.01
C LEU A 71 -29.69 -19.42 16.90
N PRO A 72 -30.25 -20.63 16.77
CA PRO A 72 -29.74 -21.79 17.47
C PRO A 72 -28.28 -22.05 17.11
N ALA A 73 -27.47 -22.48 18.08
CA ALA A 73 -26.04 -22.72 17.89
C ALA A 73 -25.75 -23.74 16.74
N TRP A 74 -26.58 -24.80 16.66
CA TRP A 74 -26.44 -25.82 15.62
C TRP A 74 -26.60 -25.22 14.21
N LEU A 75 -27.42 -24.15 14.07
CA LEU A 75 -27.63 -23.50 12.79
C LEU A 75 -26.40 -22.68 12.36
N GLY A 76 -25.82 -21.93 13.28
CA GLY A 76 -24.57 -21.21 13.03
C GLY A 76 -23.43 -22.15 12.66
N MET A 77 -23.32 -23.27 13.38
CA MET A 77 -22.35 -24.33 13.09
C MET A 77 -22.59 -24.96 11.70
N SER A 78 -23.84 -25.30 11.38
CA SER A 78 -24.18 -25.93 10.09
C SER A 78 -23.92 -24.94 8.93
N ALA A 79 -24.28 -23.68 9.08
CA ALA A 79 -24.00 -22.63 8.10
C ALA A 79 -22.49 -22.50 7.83
N ALA A 80 -21.67 -22.53 8.90
CA ALA A 80 -20.22 -22.48 8.76
C ALA A 80 -19.63 -23.73 8.06
N LEU A 81 -20.07 -24.92 8.44
CA LEU A 81 -19.63 -26.16 7.80
C LEU A 81 -20.01 -26.19 6.31
N LEU A 82 -21.22 -25.79 5.96
CA LEU A 82 -21.69 -25.73 4.58
C LEU A 82 -20.95 -24.66 3.75
N SER A 83 -20.71 -23.48 4.32
CA SER A 83 -19.95 -22.43 3.67
C SER A 83 -18.50 -22.86 3.42
N MET A 84 -17.84 -23.44 4.44
CA MET A 84 -16.49 -23.98 4.28
C MET A 84 -16.43 -25.14 3.29
N ALA A 85 -17.43 -26.00 3.25
CA ALA A 85 -17.52 -27.06 2.22
C ALA A 85 -17.59 -26.44 0.82
N GLY A 86 -18.38 -25.39 0.63
CA GLY A 86 -18.43 -24.63 -0.62
C GLY A 86 -17.09 -24.05 -1.03
N ASP A 87 -16.39 -23.44 -0.08
CA ASP A 87 -15.04 -22.90 -0.27
C ASP A 87 -14.01 -24.00 -0.64
N LEU A 88 -14.09 -25.17 -0.03
CA LEU A 88 -13.22 -26.29 -0.37
C LEU A 88 -13.53 -26.88 -1.76
N ILE A 89 -14.81 -26.95 -2.13
CA ILE A 89 -15.23 -27.40 -3.47
C ILE A 89 -14.72 -26.42 -4.54
N SER A 90 -14.91 -25.12 -4.34
CA SER A 90 -14.41 -24.10 -5.28
C SER A 90 -12.88 -24.18 -5.42
N SER A 91 -12.18 -24.37 -4.32
CA SER A 91 -10.72 -24.51 -4.30
C SER A 91 -10.25 -25.75 -5.04
N PHE A 92 -10.92 -26.90 -4.84
CA PHE A 92 -10.66 -28.13 -5.60
C PHE A 92 -10.85 -27.92 -7.10
N LEU A 93 -11.96 -27.31 -7.52
CA LEU A 93 -12.25 -27.02 -8.94
C LEU A 93 -11.20 -26.11 -9.54
N LYS A 94 -10.77 -25.06 -8.83
CA LYS A 94 -9.70 -24.16 -9.30
C LYS A 94 -8.39 -24.92 -9.56
N ARG A 95 -8.04 -25.86 -8.67
CA ARG A 95 -6.83 -26.69 -8.90
C ARG A 95 -6.97 -27.55 -10.16
N ARG A 96 -8.16 -28.10 -10.42
CA ARG A 96 -8.42 -28.87 -11.68
C ARG A 96 -8.33 -27.99 -12.92
N LEU A 97 -8.76 -26.72 -12.82
CA LEU A 97 -8.64 -25.73 -13.89
C LEU A 97 -7.21 -25.14 -14.06
N GLY A 98 -6.22 -25.67 -13.33
CA GLY A 98 -4.83 -25.23 -13.46
C GLY A 98 -4.49 -23.89 -12.80
N LYS A 99 -5.40 -23.33 -12.01
CA LYS A 99 -5.14 -22.06 -11.30
C LYS A 99 -4.22 -22.28 -10.10
N ILE A 100 -3.33 -21.33 -9.81
CA ILE A 100 -2.41 -21.37 -8.66
C ILE A 100 -3.16 -21.21 -7.32
N SER A 101 -2.57 -21.68 -6.22
CA SER A 101 -3.14 -21.52 -4.87
C SER A 101 -3.30 -20.03 -4.54
N GLY A 102 -4.47 -19.63 -4.02
CA GLY A 102 -4.79 -18.24 -3.73
C GLY A 102 -5.39 -17.45 -4.92
N ALA A 103 -5.39 -18.00 -6.14
CA ALA A 103 -6.01 -17.32 -7.28
C ALA A 103 -7.51 -17.10 -7.05
N VAL A 104 -7.96 -15.87 -7.29
CA VAL A 104 -9.38 -15.49 -7.27
C VAL A 104 -9.98 -15.79 -8.63
N VAL A 105 -11.09 -16.52 -8.62
CA VAL A 105 -11.91 -16.73 -9.81
C VAL A 105 -13.27 -16.12 -9.52
N PRO A 106 -13.58 -14.95 -10.10
CA PRO A 106 -14.86 -14.27 -9.85
C PRO A 106 -16.05 -15.20 -10.08
N GLY A 107 -16.97 -15.22 -9.15
CA GLY A 107 -18.16 -16.05 -9.18
C GLY A 107 -17.97 -17.46 -8.65
N LEU A 108 -16.90 -18.17 -9.01
CA LEU A 108 -16.67 -19.55 -8.57
C LEU A 108 -16.47 -19.67 -7.05
N ASP A 109 -15.74 -18.71 -6.46
CA ASP A 109 -15.45 -18.73 -5.03
C ASP A 109 -16.69 -18.40 -4.21
N GLN A 110 -17.40 -17.36 -4.56
CA GLN A 110 -18.49 -16.82 -3.77
C GLN A 110 -19.80 -17.60 -3.93
N ILE A 111 -20.06 -18.14 -5.14
CA ILE A 111 -21.31 -18.86 -5.41
C ILE A 111 -21.42 -20.13 -4.54
N PHE A 112 -20.40 -20.97 -4.51
CA PHE A 112 -20.46 -22.20 -3.70
C PHE A 112 -20.55 -21.95 -2.21
N GLU A 113 -19.87 -20.91 -1.72
CA GLU A 113 -19.87 -20.51 -0.31
C GLU A 113 -21.24 -20.01 0.16
N GLY A 114 -22.02 -19.38 -0.73
CA GLY A 114 -23.37 -18.92 -0.46
C GLY A 114 -24.45 -19.96 -0.81
N ALA A 115 -24.32 -20.61 -1.97
CA ALA A 115 -25.34 -21.51 -2.49
C ALA A 115 -25.58 -22.73 -1.58
N LEU A 116 -24.52 -23.32 -1.01
CA LEU A 116 -24.68 -24.49 -0.13
C LEU A 116 -25.43 -24.13 1.16
N PRO A 117 -25.05 -23.11 1.96
CA PRO A 117 -25.80 -22.76 3.15
C PRO A 117 -27.25 -22.32 2.85
N PHE A 118 -27.45 -21.44 1.87
CA PHE A 118 -28.80 -20.97 1.54
C PHE A 118 -29.67 -22.06 0.92
N GLY A 119 -29.11 -22.94 0.09
CA GLY A 119 -29.85 -24.05 -0.52
C GLY A 119 -30.27 -25.11 0.51
N VAL A 120 -29.39 -25.46 1.45
CA VAL A 120 -29.67 -26.49 2.47
C VAL A 120 -30.50 -25.93 3.63
N LEU A 121 -30.21 -24.72 4.10
CA LEU A 121 -30.87 -24.15 5.28
C LEU A 121 -32.11 -23.31 4.91
N GLY A 122 -32.21 -22.83 3.67
CA GLY A 122 -33.35 -22.04 3.22
C GLY A 122 -34.72 -22.64 3.49
N PRO A 123 -34.94 -23.93 3.22
CA PRO A 123 -36.23 -24.60 3.53
C PRO A 123 -36.62 -24.56 5.01
N PHE A 124 -35.66 -24.57 5.93
CA PHE A 124 -35.95 -24.46 7.37
C PHE A 124 -36.48 -23.07 7.79
N PHE A 125 -36.42 -22.11 6.90
CA PHE A 125 -36.86 -20.72 7.11
C PHE A 125 -37.97 -20.31 6.15
N ASP A 126 -38.60 -21.24 5.48
CA ASP A 126 -39.66 -21.01 4.48
C ASP A 126 -39.21 -20.04 3.38
N LEU A 127 -37.92 -20.08 3.02
CA LEU A 127 -37.39 -19.25 1.93
C LEU A 127 -37.71 -19.93 0.58
N GLY A 128 -38.53 -19.27 -0.20
CA GLY A 128 -38.78 -19.69 -1.58
C GLY A 128 -37.53 -19.58 -2.48
N ALA A 129 -37.51 -20.31 -3.58
CA ALA A 129 -36.36 -20.37 -4.50
C ALA A 129 -35.88 -18.97 -4.96
N ALA A 130 -36.78 -18.03 -5.24
CA ALA A 130 -36.42 -16.68 -5.63
C ALA A 130 -35.70 -15.91 -4.51
N ALA A 131 -36.12 -16.10 -3.25
CA ALA A 131 -35.46 -15.50 -2.09
C ALA A 131 -34.06 -16.09 -1.89
N VAL A 132 -33.92 -17.41 -2.00
CA VAL A 132 -32.61 -18.09 -1.93
C VAL A 132 -31.68 -17.57 -3.03
N LEU A 133 -32.13 -17.49 -4.27
CA LEU A 133 -31.32 -16.98 -5.39
C LEU A 133 -30.87 -15.53 -5.14
N SER A 134 -31.79 -14.66 -4.69
CA SER A 134 -31.48 -13.25 -4.37
C SER A 134 -30.46 -13.11 -3.24
N LEU A 135 -30.57 -13.96 -2.20
CA LEU A 135 -29.61 -13.95 -1.07
C LEU A 135 -28.24 -14.48 -1.50
N VAL A 136 -28.17 -15.52 -2.32
CA VAL A 136 -26.91 -16.03 -2.89
C VAL A 136 -26.25 -14.96 -3.75
N LEU A 137 -27.00 -14.27 -4.58
CA LEU A 137 -26.47 -13.18 -5.41
C LEU A 137 -25.94 -12.04 -4.55
N CYS A 138 -26.73 -11.57 -3.56
CA CYS A 138 -26.33 -10.51 -2.64
C CYS A 138 -25.07 -10.90 -1.87
N PHE A 139 -25.02 -12.13 -1.34
CA PHE A 139 -23.83 -12.67 -0.67
C PHE A 139 -22.63 -12.67 -1.60
N SER A 140 -22.79 -13.20 -2.82
CA SER A 140 -21.68 -13.33 -3.78
C SER A 140 -21.09 -11.98 -4.19
N VAL A 141 -21.94 -10.98 -4.46
CA VAL A 141 -21.50 -9.62 -4.82
C VAL A 141 -20.74 -8.98 -3.66
N ALA A 142 -21.27 -9.06 -2.45
CA ALA A 142 -20.61 -8.47 -1.28
C ALA A 142 -19.33 -9.21 -0.89
N ALA A 143 -19.31 -10.54 -0.94
CA ALA A 143 -18.12 -11.34 -0.67
C ALA A 143 -17.02 -11.10 -1.72
N TYR A 144 -17.40 -10.96 -3.00
CA TYR A 144 -16.47 -10.58 -4.07
C TYR A 144 -15.88 -9.19 -3.82
N GLY A 145 -16.73 -8.20 -3.52
CA GLY A 145 -16.29 -6.84 -3.20
C GLY A 145 -15.35 -6.79 -2.00
N ALA A 146 -15.67 -7.53 -0.93
CA ALA A 146 -14.81 -7.64 0.24
C ALA A 146 -13.48 -8.34 -0.07
N SER A 147 -13.50 -9.42 -0.85
CA SER A 147 -12.29 -10.12 -1.29
C SER A 147 -11.41 -9.23 -2.18
N TRP A 148 -12.01 -8.53 -3.12
CA TRP A 148 -11.31 -7.56 -3.95
C TRP A 148 -10.68 -6.45 -3.11
N PHE A 149 -11.44 -5.87 -2.18
CA PHE A 149 -10.93 -4.84 -1.27
C PHE A 149 -9.76 -5.35 -0.42
N LEU A 150 -9.90 -6.53 0.18
CA LEU A 150 -8.83 -7.13 0.97
C LEU A 150 -7.58 -7.38 0.14
N GLN A 151 -7.72 -7.92 -1.06
CA GLN A 151 -6.57 -8.24 -1.91
C GLN A 151 -5.93 -6.98 -2.50
N CYS A 152 -6.72 -6.13 -3.14
CA CYS A 152 -6.19 -4.95 -3.83
C CYS A 152 -5.77 -3.84 -2.88
N VAL A 153 -6.38 -3.74 -1.69
CA VAL A 153 -6.12 -2.63 -0.77
C VAL A 153 -5.23 -3.03 0.41
N LEU A 154 -5.49 -4.20 1.02
CA LEU A 154 -4.83 -4.56 2.27
C LEU A 154 -3.65 -5.52 2.09
N LEU A 155 -3.72 -6.46 1.13
CA LEU A 155 -2.74 -7.52 0.98
C LEU A 155 -1.74 -7.30 -0.17
N THR A 156 -2.01 -6.41 -1.10
CA THR A 156 -1.06 -6.08 -2.18
C THR A 156 0.13 -5.35 -1.58
N GLN A 157 1.33 -5.90 -1.80
CA GLN A 157 2.58 -5.20 -1.55
C GLN A 157 3.03 -4.63 -2.90
N PRO A 158 3.06 -3.31 -3.08
CA PRO A 158 3.46 -2.71 -4.33
C PRO A 158 4.95 -2.90 -4.64
N PHE A 159 5.75 -3.29 -3.65
CA PHE A 159 7.19 -3.52 -3.78
C PHE A 159 7.61 -4.74 -2.95
N GLU A 160 8.36 -5.71 -3.56
CA GLU A 160 8.66 -7.01 -2.92
C GLU A 160 9.48 -6.91 -1.63
N ASN A 161 10.37 -5.94 -1.53
CA ASN A 161 11.28 -5.76 -0.38
C ASN A 161 10.85 -4.66 0.59
N TYR A 162 9.63 -4.15 0.44
CA TYR A 162 9.18 -3.05 1.25
C TYR A 162 8.45 -3.53 2.51
N HIS A 163 8.97 -3.13 3.65
CA HIS A 163 8.49 -3.57 4.97
C HIS A 163 7.74 -2.46 5.72
N ARG A 164 6.73 -1.89 5.10
CA ARG A 164 5.85 -0.96 5.80
C ARG A 164 4.98 -1.68 6.82
N THR A 165 4.88 -1.09 8.02
CA THR A 165 4.00 -1.61 9.07
C THR A 165 2.57 -1.75 8.55
N LEU A 166 1.98 -2.95 8.60
CA LEU A 166 0.67 -3.31 8.04
C LEU A 166 -0.49 -2.75 8.89
N ARG A 167 -0.53 -1.46 9.15
CA ARG A 167 -1.70 -0.83 9.76
C ARG A 167 -2.77 -0.61 8.69
N ILE A 168 -3.99 -1.06 8.93
CA ILE A 168 -5.13 -0.91 7.99
C ILE A 168 -5.31 0.54 7.51
N ARG A 169 -5.15 1.52 8.42
CA ARG A 169 -5.21 2.95 8.05
C ARG A 169 -4.13 3.36 7.06
N THR A 170 -2.91 2.91 7.28
CA THR A 170 -1.77 3.21 6.39
C THR A 170 -2.01 2.63 5.01
N ARG A 171 -2.44 1.37 4.93
CA ARG A 171 -2.74 0.71 3.64
C ARG A 171 -3.87 1.38 2.88
N PHE A 172 -4.93 1.78 3.56
CA PHE A 172 -6.03 2.51 2.92
C PHE A 172 -5.58 3.89 2.42
N ARG A 173 -4.74 4.60 3.18
CA ARG A 173 -4.17 5.88 2.75
C ARG A 173 -3.30 5.72 1.51
N GLU A 174 -2.45 4.69 1.46
CA GLU A 174 -1.61 4.38 0.31
C GLU A 174 -2.42 4.08 -0.94
N TRP A 175 -3.36 3.13 -0.82
CA TRP A 175 -4.23 2.78 -1.93
C TRP A 175 -4.98 4.01 -2.46
N ARG A 176 -5.53 4.81 -1.55
CA ARG A 176 -6.18 6.08 -1.90
C ARG A 176 -5.20 7.01 -2.61
N ALA A 177 -3.99 7.15 -2.11
CA ALA A 177 -2.99 8.05 -2.66
C ALA A 177 -2.62 7.72 -4.11
N CYS A 178 -2.55 6.43 -4.47
CA CYS A 178 -2.20 6.01 -5.83
C CYS A 178 -3.42 5.92 -6.78
N HIS A 179 -4.61 5.54 -6.29
CA HIS A 179 -5.73 5.13 -7.14
C HIS A 179 -6.92 6.10 -7.16
N ILE A 180 -7.13 6.86 -6.09
CA ILE A 180 -8.23 7.81 -6.07
C ILE A 180 -7.69 9.15 -6.56
N SER A 181 -7.87 9.42 -7.84
CA SER A 181 -7.75 10.75 -8.39
C SER A 181 -8.64 11.69 -7.56
N ASN A 182 -8.17 12.89 -7.27
CA ASN A 182 -9.02 13.94 -6.76
C ASN A 182 -10.21 14.02 -7.70
N ASN A 183 -11.38 13.53 -7.22
CA ASN A 183 -12.61 13.51 -7.99
C ASN A 183 -12.79 14.88 -8.64
N PRO A 184 -13.14 15.00 -9.93
CA PRO A 184 -13.44 16.30 -10.55
C PRO A 184 -14.52 17.10 -9.81
N LEU A 185 -15.29 16.43 -8.92
CA LEU A 185 -16.18 17.08 -7.96
C LEU A 185 -15.48 17.54 -6.67
N HIS A 186 -14.26 17.09 -6.37
CA HIS A 186 -13.50 17.51 -5.20
C HIS A 186 -13.20 19.03 -5.18
N PRO A 187 -12.92 19.68 -6.31
CA PRO A 187 -12.91 21.14 -6.40
C PRO A 187 -14.21 21.79 -5.94
N PHE A 188 -15.35 21.19 -6.25
CA PHE A 188 -16.67 21.75 -5.85
C PHE A 188 -17.06 21.38 -4.41
N LEU A 189 -16.53 20.29 -3.87
CA LEU A 189 -16.81 19.82 -2.51
C LEU A 189 -15.82 20.32 -1.48
N ASN A 190 -14.58 20.60 -1.88
CA ASN A 190 -13.59 21.26 -1.04
C ASN A 190 -13.50 22.74 -1.42
N PHE A 191 -14.43 23.51 -0.87
CA PHE A 191 -14.57 24.94 -1.14
C PHE A 191 -13.27 25.73 -0.88
N GLU A 192 -12.49 25.32 0.10
CA GLU A 192 -11.24 25.98 0.46
C GLU A 192 -10.16 25.75 -0.61
N HIS A 193 -9.95 24.54 -1.08
CA HIS A 193 -8.87 24.23 -2.02
C HIS A 193 -9.21 24.63 -3.46
N ALA A 194 -10.41 24.37 -3.92
CA ALA A 194 -10.76 24.60 -5.31
C ALA A 194 -11.24 26.00 -5.59
N PHE A 195 -12.11 26.52 -4.75
CA PHE A 195 -12.66 27.85 -4.96
C PHE A 195 -11.65 28.90 -4.54
N TYR A 196 -11.02 28.77 -3.36
CA TYR A 196 -10.11 29.77 -2.83
C TYR A 196 -8.78 29.80 -3.59
N TYR A 197 -8.07 28.66 -3.72
CA TYR A 197 -6.75 28.62 -4.35
C TYR A 197 -6.81 28.56 -5.88
N HIS A 198 -7.57 27.64 -6.47
CA HIS A 198 -7.56 27.44 -7.91
C HIS A 198 -8.43 28.45 -8.68
N PHE A 199 -9.51 28.93 -8.11
CA PHE A 199 -10.38 29.89 -8.78
C PHE A 199 -10.12 31.32 -8.33
N LEU A 200 -10.37 31.68 -7.05
CA LEU A 200 -10.27 33.06 -6.59
C LEU A 200 -8.85 33.61 -6.65
N LEU A 201 -7.89 32.95 -5.99
CA LEU A 201 -6.52 33.47 -5.95
C LEU A 201 -5.87 33.45 -7.32
N LYS A 202 -6.00 32.35 -8.07
CA LYS A 202 -5.45 32.28 -9.43
C LYS A 202 -6.04 33.36 -10.33
N THR A 203 -7.37 33.53 -10.32
CA THR A 203 -8.05 34.56 -11.13
C THR A 203 -7.68 35.94 -10.66
N ALA A 204 -7.64 36.19 -9.36
CA ALA A 204 -7.22 37.49 -8.82
C ALA A 204 -5.77 37.83 -9.23
N PHE A 205 -4.83 36.88 -9.08
CA PHE A 205 -3.45 37.08 -9.51
C PHE A 205 -3.32 37.27 -11.04
N GLN A 206 -4.15 36.57 -11.83
CA GLN A 206 -4.19 36.74 -13.28
C GLN A 206 -4.69 38.15 -13.64
N LEU A 207 -5.79 38.61 -13.03
CA LEU A 207 -6.37 39.94 -13.26
C LEU A 207 -5.41 41.08 -12.83
N MET A 208 -4.66 40.86 -11.75
CA MET A 208 -3.65 41.81 -11.28
C MET A 208 -2.34 41.76 -12.08
N GLY A 209 -2.20 40.84 -13.05
CA GLY A 209 -0.96 40.61 -13.81
C GLY A 209 0.18 40.01 -12.99
N LEU A 210 -0.10 39.58 -11.75
CA LEU A 210 0.91 39.02 -10.83
C LEU A 210 1.18 37.56 -11.02
N TYR A 211 0.27 36.82 -11.65
CA TYR A 211 0.38 35.36 -11.82
C TYR A 211 1.67 34.96 -12.56
N ARG A 212 1.98 35.63 -13.69
CA ARG A 212 3.21 35.37 -14.44
C ARG A 212 4.47 35.71 -13.64
N LYS A 213 4.43 36.81 -12.87
CA LYS A 213 5.55 37.17 -11.98
C LYS A 213 5.75 36.13 -10.89
N GLY A 214 4.66 35.57 -10.33
CA GLY A 214 4.72 34.48 -9.36
C GLY A 214 5.40 33.24 -9.92
N ILE A 215 5.03 32.81 -11.13
CA ILE A 215 5.70 31.69 -11.81
C ILE A 215 7.18 31.99 -12.05
N GLN A 216 7.51 33.17 -12.58
CA GLN A 216 8.89 33.57 -12.82
C GLN A 216 9.73 33.57 -11.53
N ASN A 217 9.16 34.11 -10.43
CA ASN A 217 9.83 34.09 -9.13
C ASN A 217 10.03 32.67 -8.59
N ALA A 218 9.04 31.79 -8.74
CA ALA A 218 9.14 30.40 -8.32
C ALA A 218 10.22 29.61 -9.10
N LEU A 219 10.50 30.02 -10.35
CA LEU A 219 11.57 29.46 -11.17
C LEU A 219 12.95 30.10 -10.91
N GLN A 220 13.03 31.16 -10.09
CA GLN A 220 14.31 31.77 -9.68
C GLN A 220 14.96 30.96 -8.53
N ILE A 221 15.15 29.66 -8.76
CA ILE A 221 15.87 28.81 -7.81
C ILE A 221 17.37 29.00 -7.99
N ALA A 222 18.08 29.02 -6.87
CA ALA A 222 19.54 29.05 -6.84
C ALA A 222 20.07 28.00 -5.85
N PRO A 223 21.16 27.30 -6.19
CA PRO A 223 21.78 26.39 -5.24
C PRO A 223 22.33 27.16 -4.04
N ARG A 224 22.22 26.57 -2.87
CA ARG A 224 22.84 27.08 -1.64
C ARG A 224 23.88 26.07 -1.17
N SER A 225 25.11 26.52 -1.02
CA SER A 225 26.19 25.73 -0.44
C SER A 225 26.29 25.98 1.06
N LEU A 226 26.32 24.91 1.84
CA LEU A 226 26.49 24.95 3.28
C LEU A 226 27.68 24.06 3.66
N ALA A 227 28.72 24.63 4.26
CA ALA A 227 29.82 23.86 4.79
C ALA A 227 29.53 23.46 6.24
N LEU A 228 29.41 22.18 6.50
CA LEU A 228 29.20 21.61 7.83
C LEU A 228 30.50 20.98 8.33
N ARG A 229 30.77 21.10 9.63
CA ARG A 229 31.89 20.44 10.32
C ARG A 229 31.35 19.71 11.53
N PRO A 230 30.58 18.63 11.35
CA PRO A 230 30.00 17.92 12.46
C PRO A 230 31.09 17.18 13.24
N PRO A 231 31.01 17.16 14.58
CA PRO A 231 31.92 16.34 15.39
C PRO A 231 31.71 14.85 15.05
N GLY A 232 32.81 14.10 15.04
CA GLY A 232 32.76 12.65 14.77
C GLY A 232 32.74 12.25 13.30
N LEU A 233 32.74 13.23 12.36
CA LEU A 233 32.86 12.89 10.94
C LEU A 233 34.24 12.20 10.68
N PRO A 234 34.25 11.00 10.08
CA PRO A 234 35.51 10.33 9.76
C PRO A 234 36.34 11.15 8.77
N PRO A 235 37.68 11.26 8.96
CA PRO A 235 38.54 12.06 8.09
C PRO A 235 38.47 11.68 6.60
N ALA A 236 38.12 10.44 6.29
CA ALA A 236 37.91 9.98 4.91
C ALA A 236 36.77 10.71 4.19
N PHE A 237 35.87 11.35 4.91
CA PHE A 237 34.74 12.12 4.39
C PHE A 237 34.98 13.65 4.51
N ASP A 238 36.19 14.10 4.82
CA ASP A 238 36.50 15.53 4.71
C ASP A 238 36.40 15.99 3.25
N GLY A 239 35.67 17.08 3.02
CA GLY A 239 35.36 17.56 1.67
C GLY A 239 34.27 16.76 0.93
N TYR A 240 33.59 15.83 1.60
CA TYR A 240 32.48 15.06 1.00
C TYR A 240 31.29 15.97 0.67
N THR A 241 30.81 15.87 -0.57
CA THR A 241 29.77 16.75 -1.07
C THR A 241 28.45 16.02 -1.22
N ILE A 242 27.39 16.61 -0.66
CA ILE A 242 26.04 16.07 -0.71
C ILE A 242 25.11 17.06 -1.41
N LEU A 243 24.46 16.63 -2.48
CA LEU A 243 23.33 17.35 -3.07
C LEU A 243 22.06 16.91 -2.35
N TYR A 244 21.34 17.86 -1.76
CA TYR A 244 20.06 17.62 -1.12
C TYR A 244 18.94 18.33 -1.87
N LEU A 245 17.92 17.57 -2.26
CA LEU A 245 16.72 18.06 -2.93
C LEU A 245 15.48 17.53 -2.21
N SER A 246 14.53 18.38 -1.83
CA SER A 246 13.28 18.02 -1.16
C SER A 246 12.12 18.83 -1.70
N ASP A 247 10.90 18.32 -1.53
CA ASP A 247 9.66 19.02 -1.87
C ASP A 247 9.64 19.51 -3.33
N LEU A 248 10.05 18.61 -4.23
CA LEU A 248 10.27 18.95 -5.62
C LEU A 248 8.97 19.28 -6.37
N HIS A 249 7.86 18.60 -6.06
CA HIS A 249 6.54 18.83 -6.66
C HIS A 249 6.61 19.09 -8.18
N LEU A 250 7.37 18.23 -8.90
CA LEU A 250 7.81 18.47 -10.28
C LEU A 250 6.69 18.61 -11.30
N ASP A 251 5.53 18.07 -11.01
CA ASP A 251 4.36 18.12 -11.88
C ASP A 251 3.47 19.36 -11.62
N GLY A 252 3.82 20.19 -10.62
CA GLY A 252 3.06 21.38 -10.23
C GLY A 252 3.41 22.64 -11.01
N LEU A 253 4.67 22.78 -11.46
CA LEU A 253 5.15 23.98 -12.11
C LEU A 253 5.91 23.65 -13.41
N GLU A 254 5.39 24.14 -14.52
CA GLU A 254 6.04 23.97 -15.83
C GLU A 254 7.39 24.68 -15.88
N GLY A 255 8.41 23.99 -16.42
CA GLY A 255 9.78 24.51 -16.51
C GLY A 255 10.63 24.27 -15.25
N LEU A 256 10.05 23.78 -14.16
CA LEU A 256 10.78 23.54 -12.90
C LEU A 256 11.84 22.43 -13.06
N THR A 257 11.47 21.33 -13.69
CA THR A 257 12.37 20.21 -13.92
C THR A 257 13.59 20.62 -14.75
N GLU A 258 13.37 21.33 -15.83
CA GLU A 258 14.42 21.85 -16.70
C GLU A 258 15.36 22.79 -15.94
N LYS A 259 14.76 23.67 -15.12
CA LYS A 259 15.55 24.58 -14.30
C LYS A 259 16.42 23.87 -13.25
N ILE A 260 15.87 22.86 -12.55
CA ILE A 260 16.65 22.08 -11.59
C ILE A 260 17.73 21.28 -12.31
N ARG A 261 17.38 20.62 -13.43
CA ARG A 261 18.34 19.87 -14.25
C ARG A 261 19.53 20.73 -14.66
N ASP A 262 19.28 21.94 -15.16
CA ASP A 262 20.35 22.85 -15.60
C ASP A 262 21.24 23.31 -14.44
N LEU A 263 20.69 23.36 -13.20
CA LEU A 263 21.45 23.73 -12.01
C LEU A 263 22.32 22.59 -11.47
N VAL A 264 21.92 21.33 -11.66
CA VAL A 264 22.64 20.17 -11.10
C VAL A 264 23.60 19.51 -12.08
N ALA A 265 23.40 19.70 -13.40
CA ALA A 265 24.15 19.02 -14.45
C ALA A 265 25.66 19.26 -14.39
N ASP A 266 26.08 20.49 -14.06
CA ASP A 266 27.49 20.88 -14.00
C ASP A 266 28.08 20.82 -12.59
N GLN A 267 27.39 20.16 -11.65
CA GLN A 267 27.82 20.05 -10.25
C GLN A 267 27.94 18.59 -9.82
N PRO A 268 29.05 17.92 -10.17
CA PRO A 268 29.28 16.57 -9.67
C PRO A 268 29.42 16.59 -8.14
N VAL A 269 28.78 15.62 -7.50
CA VAL A 269 28.76 15.45 -6.04
C VAL A 269 29.14 14.01 -5.69
N ASP A 270 29.50 13.78 -4.43
CA ASP A 270 29.72 12.41 -3.95
C ASP A 270 28.39 11.68 -3.77
N LEU A 271 27.37 12.34 -3.22
CA LEU A 271 26.10 11.73 -2.87
C LEU A 271 24.93 12.64 -3.23
N CYS A 272 23.80 12.07 -3.67
CA CYS A 272 22.55 12.78 -3.79
C CYS A 272 21.50 12.21 -2.83
N LEU A 273 20.85 13.09 -2.07
CA LEU A 273 19.76 12.75 -1.16
C LEU A 273 18.47 13.46 -1.60
N LEU A 274 17.40 12.69 -1.76
CA LEU A 274 16.09 13.18 -2.14
C LEU A 274 15.13 13.04 -0.94
N GLY A 275 14.63 14.17 -0.45
CA GLY A 275 13.86 14.26 0.79
C GLY A 275 12.37 13.93 0.67
N GLY A 276 11.88 13.48 -0.50
CA GLY A 276 10.46 13.17 -0.72
C GLY A 276 9.67 14.32 -1.33
N ASP A 277 8.36 14.11 -1.45
CA ASP A 277 7.38 15.01 -2.07
C ASP A 277 7.71 15.32 -3.54
N PHE A 278 7.77 14.26 -4.34
CA PHE A 278 8.09 14.37 -5.77
C PHE A 278 6.92 14.89 -6.60
N ARG A 279 5.67 14.59 -6.19
CA ARG A 279 4.44 15.06 -6.86
C ARG A 279 3.73 16.13 -6.06
N THR A 280 2.88 16.91 -6.74
CA THR A 280 2.15 18.04 -6.13
C THR A 280 0.89 17.59 -5.39
N GLU A 281 0.14 16.63 -5.96
CA GLU A 281 -1.14 16.22 -5.40
C GLU A 281 -0.96 15.08 -4.36
N LEU A 282 -1.70 15.15 -3.25
CA LEU A 282 -1.71 14.10 -2.22
C LEU A 282 -2.27 12.76 -2.72
N SER A 283 -3.06 12.78 -3.77
CA SER A 283 -3.70 11.58 -4.33
C SER A 283 -3.97 11.72 -5.83
N GLY A 284 -3.97 10.59 -6.53
CA GLY A 284 -4.21 10.55 -7.97
C GLY A 284 -3.01 10.06 -8.78
N PRO A 285 -3.03 10.28 -10.12
CA PRO A 285 -1.99 9.78 -11.00
C PRO A 285 -0.61 10.36 -10.65
N TYR A 286 0.38 9.50 -10.54
CA TYR A 286 1.78 9.87 -10.23
C TYR A 286 2.69 9.84 -11.47
N THR A 287 2.20 9.32 -12.59
CA THR A 287 3.01 9.09 -13.80
C THR A 287 3.68 10.35 -14.32
N ARG A 288 3.05 11.51 -14.16
CA ARG A 288 3.62 12.80 -14.57
C ARG A 288 4.85 13.15 -13.73
N ALA A 289 4.79 13.02 -12.41
CA ALA A 289 5.93 13.26 -11.53
C ALA A 289 7.09 12.28 -11.82
N VAL A 290 6.77 11.00 -12.06
CA VAL A 290 7.76 10.00 -12.50
C VAL A 290 8.44 10.42 -13.81
N SER A 291 7.67 10.83 -14.82
CA SER A 291 8.24 11.30 -16.10
C SER A 291 9.15 12.54 -15.95
N HIS A 292 8.87 13.41 -14.97
CA HIS A 292 9.75 14.53 -14.65
C HIS A 292 11.06 14.05 -14.00
N LEU A 293 11.00 13.07 -13.09
CA LEU A 293 12.19 12.48 -12.47
C LEU A 293 13.03 11.70 -13.50
N GLU A 294 12.40 10.99 -14.43
CA GLU A 294 13.11 10.33 -15.55
C GLU A 294 13.96 11.29 -16.39
N ARG A 295 13.56 12.57 -16.46
CA ARG A 295 14.32 13.62 -17.14
C ARG A 295 15.36 14.31 -16.25
N LEU A 296 15.12 14.36 -14.95
CA LEU A 296 16.00 15.01 -13.98
C LEU A 296 17.17 14.12 -13.54
N VAL A 297 16.87 12.87 -13.16
CA VAL A 297 17.85 11.96 -12.56
C VAL A 297 19.11 11.73 -13.40
N PRO A 298 19.04 11.59 -14.74
CA PRO A 298 20.25 11.42 -15.57
C PRO A 298 21.21 12.62 -15.55
N ALA A 299 20.76 13.80 -15.13
CA ALA A 299 21.61 14.98 -14.99
C ALA A 299 22.28 15.09 -13.61
N ILE A 300 21.92 14.24 -12.66
CA ILE A 300 22.54 14.20 -11.33
C ILE A 300 23.74 13.28 -11.38
N HIS A 301 24.93 13.82 -11.19
CA HIS A 301 26.18 13.08 -11.16
C HIS A 301 26.64 12.86 -9.72
N ALA A 302 26.23 11.75 -9.10
CA ALA A 302 26.56 11.37 -7.73
C ALA A 302 27.36 10.05 -7.72
N SER A 303 28.64 10.09 -7.31
CA SER A 303 29.53 8.92 -7.39
C SER A 303 29.13 7.77 -6.46
N ASP A 304 28.58 8.08 -5.29
CA ASP A 304 28.13 7.10 -4.30
C ASP A 304 26.62 6.81 -4.39
N GLY A 305 25.93 7.41 -5.39
CA GLY A 305 24.55 7.10 -5.75
C GLY A 305 23.52 8.13 -5.32
N ILE A 306 22.27 7.83 -5.66
CA ILE A 306 21.08 8.66 -5.36
C ILE A 306 20.18 7.89 -4.41
N TYR A 307 19.95 8.45 -3.23
CA TYR A 307 19.11 7.85 -2.20
C TYR A 307 17.94 8.75 -1.86
N ALA A 308 16.81 8.15 -1.52
CA ALA A 308 15.58 8.88 -1.28
C ALA A 308 14.80 8.34 -0.09
N VAL A 309 14.00 9.20 0.50
CA VAL A 309 12.83 8.83 1.29
C VAL A 309 11.57 9.32 0.58
N ILE A 310 10.40 8.87 0.99
CA ILE A 310 9.13 9.38 0.48
C ILE A 310 8.52 10.38 1.45
N GLY A 311 7.76 11.32 0.89
CA GLY A 311 6.97 12.27 1.63
C GLY A 311 5.49 11.93 1.66
N ASN A 312 4.70 12.83 2.23
CA ASN A 312 3.26 12.63 2.37
C ASN A 312 2.49 12.76 1.04
N HIS A 313 3.07 13.35 0.01
CA HIS A 313 2.51 13.42 -1.34
C HIS A 313 2.84 12.18 -2.18
N ASP A 314 3.80 11.37 -1.78
CA ASP A 314 4.24 10.23 -2.55
C ASP A 314 3.45 8.96 -2.22
N CYS A 315 3.48 7.97 -3.09
CA CYS A 315 2.88 6.68 -2.86
C CYS A 315 3.81 5.54 -3.29
N LEU A 316 3.63 4.36 -2.68
CA LEU A 316 4.56 3.23 -2.87
C LEU A 316 4.65 2.73 -4.31
N GLU A 317 3.62 2.89 -5.12
CA GLU A 317 3.64 2.46 -6.52
C GLU A 317 4.60 3.29 -7.38
N MET A 318 5.03 4.47 -6.90
CA MET A 318 6.07 5.27 -7.55
C MET A 318 7.46 4.66 -7.40
N LEU A 319 7.69 3.83 -6.38
CA LEU A 319 9.03 3.35 -6.05
C LEU A 319 9.63 2.47 -7.14
N GLU A 320 8.85 1.55 -7.71
CA GLU A 320 9.34 0.64 -8.75
C GLU A 320 9.86 1.39 -9.99
N PRO A 321 9.10 2.28 -10.64
CA PRO A 321 9.61 3.05 -11.76
C PRO A 321 10.76 3.99 -11.38
N LEU A 322 10.78 4.55 -10.17
CA LEU A 322 11.85 5.41 -9.71
C LEU A 322 13.13 4.63 -9.36
N HIS A 323 12.98 3.42 -8.85
CA HIS A 323 14.11 2.51 -8.65
C HIS A 323 14.75 2.11 -9.99
N ALA A 324 13.94 1.89 -11.03
CA ALA A 324 14.42 1.55 -12.37
C ALA A 324 15.30 2.64 -13.01
N ILE A 325 15.15 3.90 -12.61
CA ILE A 325 15.98 5.02 -13.07
C ILE A 325 17.18 5.32 -12.15
N GLY A 326 17.44 4.48 -11.15
CA GLY A 326 18.63 4.55 -10.29
C GLY A 326 18.45 5.24 -8.94
N ILE A 327 17.23 5.51 -8.51
CA ILE A 327 16.96 6.02 -7.16
C ILE A 327 16.81 4.84 -6.19
N ARG A 328 17.59 4.81 -5.12
CA ARG A 328 17.44 3.83 -4.04
C ARG A 328 16.68 4.44 -2.85
N PHE A 329 15.54 3.86 -2.53
CA PHE A 329 14.73 4.30 -1.39
C PHE A 329 15.20 3.66 -0.09
N LEU A 330 15.25 4.48 0.98
CA LEU A 330 15.54 4.07 2.34
C LEU A 330 14.26 4.25 3.17
N LEU A 331 13.49 3.18 3.29
CA LEU A 331 12.20 3.19 3.97
C LEU A 331 12.26 2.29 5.20
N ASN A 332 12.62 2.88 6.34
CA ASN A 332 12.96 2.18 7.57
C ASN A 332 14.18 1.24 7.35
N GLU A 333 15.17 1.74 6.64
CA GLU A 333 16.37 1.01 6.25
C GLU A 333 17.62 1.87 6.44
N SER A 334 18.76 1.21 6.59
CA SER A 334 20.07 1.83 6.63
C SER A 334 21.06 1.15 5.70
N LEU A 335 22.08 1.89 5.33
CA LEU A 335 23.24 1.37 4.60
C LEU A 335 24.49 2.15 4.95
N ALA A 336 25.66 1.52 4.82
CA ALA A 336 26.95 2.16 4.99
C ALA A 336 27.55 2.54 3.63
N ILE A 337 27.99 3.79 3.51
CA ILE A 337 28.87 4.24 2.43
C ILE A 337 30.30 4.06 2.92
N GLN A 338 31.10 3.31 2.15
CA GLN A 338 32.47 2.98 2.51
C GLN A 338 33.45 3.86 1.74
N ARG A 339 34.39 4.52 2.45
CA ARG A 339 35.44 5.33 1.83
C ARG A 339 36.75 5.20 2.60
N ASN A 340 37.81 4.73 1.95
CA ASN A 340 39.13 4.59 2.55
C ASN A 340 39.17 3.86 3.92
N GLY A 341 38.33 2.82 4.06
CA GLY A 341 38.25 2.02 5.29
C GLY A 341 37.39 2.64 6.42
N ALA A 342 36.79 3.80 6.20
CA ALA A 342 35.81 4.40 7.11
C ALA A 342 34.38 4.28 6.55
N SER A 343 33.40 4.34 7.43
CA SER A 343 31.97 4.24 7.09
C SER A 343 31.24 5.54 7.42
N LEU A 344 30.29 5.89 6.56
CA LEU A 344 29.24 6.85 6.82
C LEU A 344 27.91 6.14 6.63
N TRP A 345 27.09 6.11 7.66
CA TRP A 345 25.79 5.44 7.61
C TRP A 345 24.69 6.39 7.15
N LEU A 346 23.93 5.96 6.14
CA LEU A 346 22.67 6.58 5.77
C LEU A 346 21.55 5.81 6.43
N VAL A 347 20.69 6.51 7.17
CA VAL A 347 19.51 5.93 7.80
C VAL A 347 18.30 6.69 7.30
N GLY A 348 17.40 6.00 6.60
CA GLY A 348 16.19 6.61 6.07
C GLY A 348 14.94 6.01 6.72
N VAL A 349 13.94 6.85 6.93
CA VAL A 349 12.64 6.44 7.46
C VAL A 349 11.51 6.76 6.50
N ASP A 350 10.45 5.97 6.57
CA ASP A 350 9.19 6.24 5.91
C ASP A 350 8.46 7.43 6.56
N ASP A 351 7.44 7.97 5.89
CA ASP A 351 6.72 9.16 6.35
C ASP A 351 6.12 9.00 7.75
N PRO A 352 6.55 9.85 8.71
CA PRO A 352 6.08 9.80 10.08
C PRO A 352 4.73 10.52 10.28
N HIS A 353 4.42 11.46 9.40
CA HIS A 353 3.28 12.36 9.56
C HIS A 353 1.97 11.80 8.97
N TYR A 354 1.88 11.73 7.66
CA TYR A 354 0.65 11.36 6.94
C TYR A 354 0.39 9.87 6.98
N TYR A 355 1.38 9.08 6.60
CA TYR A 355 1.27 7.61 6.59
C TYR A 355 1.51 6.99 7.97
N GLN A 356 2.25 7.66 8.84
CA GLN A 356 2.64 7.17 10.16
C GLN A 356 3.29 5.78 10.07
N ALA A 357 4.18 5.63 9.09
CA ALA A 357 4.77 4.36 8.71
C ALA A 357 6.25 4.24 9.09
N HIS A 358 6.82 5.27 9.77
CA HIS A 358 8.17 5.23 10.29
C HIS A 358 8.37 4.13 11.33
N ASP A 359 9.54 3.52 11.30
CA ASP A 359 10.00 2.52 12.28
C ASP A 359 11.49 2.76 12.56
N LEU A 360 11.77 3.54 13.59
CA LEU A 360 13.14 3.87 13.98
C LEU A 360 13.92 2.63 14.41
N THR A 361 13.29 1.70 15.11
CA THR A 361 13.95 0.47 15.59
C THR A 361 14.52 -0.30 14.41
N ARG A 362 13.72 -0.42 13.34
CA ARG A 362 14.12 -1.08 12.14
C ARG A 362 15.11 -0.26 11.31
N ALA A 363 14.89 1.05 11.17
CA ALA A 363 15.78 1.93 10.43
C ALA A 363 17.23 1.90 10.95
N PHE A 364 17.39 1.74 12.27
CA PHE A 364 18.69 1.67 12.94
C PHE A 364 19.18 0.23 13.16
N GLU A 365 18.46 -0.79 12.67
CA GLU A 365 18.88 -2.18 12.83
C GLU A 365 20.23 -2.42 12.14
N GLY A 366 21.21 -2.91 12.89
CA GLY A 366 22.56 -3.19 12.40
C GLY A 366 23.48 -1.97 12.29
N VAL A 367 23.02 -0.76 12.63
CA VAL A 367 23.87 0.45 12.66
C VAL A 367 24.68 0.46 13.97
N PRO A 368 26.01 0.46 13.93
CA PRO A 368 26.81 0.53 15.15
C PRO A 368 26.67 1.92 15.80
N PRO A 369 26.59 1.99 17.15
CA PRO A 369 26.30 3.24 17.85
C PRO A 369 27.40 4.30 17.77
N GLU A 370 28.64 3.89 17.43
CA GLU A 370 29.80 4.79 17.33
C GLU A 370 29.97 5.40 15.93
N GLU A 371 29.20 4.93 14.94
CA GLU A 371 29.36 5.34 13.54
C GLU A 371 28.71 6.71 13.28
N PHE A 372 29.26 7.43 12.32
CA PHE A 372 28.70 8.70 11.89
C PHE A 372 27.46 8.45 11.02
N ILE A 373 26.34 9.08 11.37
CA ILE A 373 25.04 8.84 10.75
C ILE A 373 24.53 10.11 10.08
N VAL A 374 24.10 9.98 8.81
CA VAL A 374 23.25 10.93 8.13
C VAL A 374 21.83 10.38 8.15
N PHE A 375 20.97 11.00 8.92
CA PHE A 375 19.58 10.61 9.07
C PHE A 375 18.70 11.37 8.10
N LEU A 376 17.94 10.64 7.29
CA LEU A 376 17.05 11.19 6.26
C LEU A 376 15.59 10.90 6.61
N ALA A 377 14.84 11.96 6.83
CA ALA A 377 13.40 11.92 7.06
C ALA A 377 12.74 13.07 6.29
N HIS A 378 11.57 12.82 5.71
CA HIS A 378 10.83 13.88 5.02
C HIS A 378 10.29 14.91 6.01
N SER A 379 9.75 14.47 7.12
CA SER A 379 9.14 15.34 8.15
C SER A 379 9.97 15.38 9.43
N PRO A 380 10.11 16.54 10.10
CA PRO A 380 10.91 16.69 11.31
C PRO A 380 10.23 16.19 12.60
N GLU A 381 9.07 15.58 12.52
CA GLU A 381 8.21 15.16 13.63
C GLU A 381 8.61 13.79 14.24
N LEU A 382 9.92 13.49 14.29
CA LEU A 382 10.47 12.23 14.81
C LEU A 382 11.12 12.43 16.18
#